data_4c381ee33f1c6201292779da7c85bfce
#
_entry.id   4c381ee33f1c6201292779da7c85bfce
#
_cell.length_a   1.000
_cell.length_b   1.000
_cell.length_c   1.000
_cell.angle_alpha   90.00
_cell.angle_beta   90.00
_cell.angle_gamma   90.00
#
_symmetry.space_group_name_H-M   'P 1'
#
loop_
_entity.id
_entity.type
_entity.pdbx_description
1 polymer ?
#
loop_
_entity_poly.entity_id
_entity_poly.type
_entity_poly.pdbx_seq_one_letter_code
_entity_poly.pdbx_strand_id
1 'polypeptide(L)'
;MARINYAQLMAKYKAIGKGAVRLTQSSLYLTLPINATQTIYNFEILESQTANLTADQIRLNINDEFICTTLGIYAEGELTIAGVGTGIKRLFTYAPVENVATARLFENLYSGSLQISVNNIVFLDKFDTRKHEFIPQTQFGSFAAGTQNATQSNGQYSKVGMFPIEPSLTLSGSKKNQVQLQLPTAIATGCNVQITDNTGGTTNYAINRVACLMRGLNAQNGSVFQS
;
A
#
# COMPACT_ATOMS: atom_id res chain seq x y z
N MET A 1 -4.80 16.21 11.26
CA MET A 1 -3.51 15.60 10.92
C MET A 1 -2.50 16.00 11.97
N ALA A 2 -2.08 15.07 12.82
CA ALA A 2 -0.96 15.33 13.73
C ALA A 2 0.27 15.61 12.87
N ARG A 3 0.81 16.80 12.96
CA ARG A 3 2.08 17.14 12.31
C ARG A 3 3.17 16.50 13.15
N ILE A 4 3.95 15.59 12.55
CA ILE A 4 5.19 15.14 13.19
C ILE A 4 6.02 16.38 13.48
N ASN A 5 6.33 16.59 14.77
CA ASN A 5 7.25 17.64 15.15
C ASN A 5 8.67 17.16 14.85
N TYR A 6 9.17 17.55 13.69
CA TYR A 6 10.52 17.20 13.23
C TYR A 6 11.61 17.57 14.24
N ALA A 7 11.47 18.73 14.91
CA ALA A 7 12.41 19.18 15.93
C ALA A 7 12.42 18.24 17.16
N GLN A 8 11.25 17.79 17.62
CA GLN A 8 11.17 16.84 18.73
C GLN A 8 11.77 15.49 18.35
N LEU A 9 11.55 15.05 17.12
CA LEU A 9 12.09 13.79 16.61
C LEU A 9 13.64 13.86 16.53
N MET A 10 14.17 14.95 15.99
CA MET A 10 15.63 15.18 15.94
C MET A 10 16.23 15.29 17.35
N ALA A 11 15.54 15.96 18.30
CA ALA A 11 15.96 16.02 19.68
C ALA A 11 16.01 14.63 20.33
N LYS A 12 15.02 13.77 20.06
CA LYS A 12 15.02 12.37 20.51
C LYS A 12 16.26 11.61 20.02
N TYR A 13 16.60 11.69 18.73
CA TYR A 13 17.77 11.00 18.20
C TYR A 13 19.08 11.56 18.75
N LYS A 14 19.20 12.88 18.91
CA LYS A 14 20.37 13.50 19.55
C LYS A 14 20.54 13.08 21.00
N ALA A 15 19.45 13.04 21.77
CA ALA A 15 19.46 12.63 23.18
C ALA A 15 19.94 11.19 23.40
N ILE A 16 19.75 10.31 22.40
CA ILE A 16 20.20 8.90 22.45
C ILE A 16 21.64 8.75 21.87
N GLY A 17 22.37 9.84 21.70
CA GLY A 17 23.74 9.81 21.15
C GLY A 17 23.83 9.58 19.65
N LYS A 18 22.70 9.65 18.93
CA LYS A 18 22.61 9.40 17.49
C LYS A 18 22.83 10.67 16.65
N GLY A 19 23.94 11.35 16.88
CA GLY A 19 24.26 12.60 16.18
C GLY A 19 24.38 12.48 14.64
N ALA A 20 24.56 11.28 14.11
CA ALA A 20 24.70 11.00 12.69
C ALA A 20 23.38 10.59 12.00
N VAL A 21 22.25 10.59 12.70
CA VAL A 21 20.95 10.21 12.10
C VAL A 21 20.46 11.32 11.19
N ARG A 22 20.19 10.96 9.93
CA ARG A 22 19.56 11.84 8.95
C ARG A 22 18.10 11.43 8.75
N LEU A 23 17.19 12.39 8.91
CA LEU A 23 15.77 12.21 8.63
C LEU A 23 15.45 12.66 7.20
N THR A 24 14.85 11.77 6.44
CA THR A 24 14.39 12.04 5.07
C THR A 24 12.95 11.61 4.91
N GLN A 25 12.19 12.33 4.10
CA GLN A 25 10.87 11.86 3.69
C GLN A 25 11.03 10.61 2.83
N SER A 26 10.27 9.55 3.15
CA SER A 26 10.38 8.28 2.45
C SER A 26 9.06 7.54 2.43
N SER A 27 9.04 6.45 1.67
CA SER A 27 7.93 5.51 1.63
C SER A 27 8.47 4.07 1.59
N LEU A 28 7.69 3.14 2.14
CA LEU A 28 7.88 1.70 1.91
C LEU A 28 6.78 1.24 0.96
N TYR A 29 7.17 0.47 -0.06
CA TYR A 29 6.27 -0.10 -1.03
C TYR A 29 6.44 -1.61 -1.07
N LEU A 30 5.47 -2.31 -0.50
CA LEU A 30 5.51 -3.76 -0.27
C LEU A 30 4.42 -4.41 -1.09
N THR A 31 4.74 -5.43 -1.87
CA THR A 31 3.75 -6.14 -2.69
C THR A 31 3.87 -7.64 -2.54
N LEU A 32 2.72 -8.32 -2.62
CA LEU A 32 2.64 -9.79 -2.62
C LEU A 32 1.74 -10.27 -3.75
N PRO A 33 2.09 -11.39 -4.41
CA PRO A 33 1.22 -11.96 -5.43
C PRO A 33 -0.09 -12.45 -4.81
N ILE A 34 -1.19 -12.27 -5.55
CA ILE A 34 -2.49 -12.84 -5.20
C ILE A 34 -2.44 -14.34 -5.43
N ASN A 35 -2.92 -15.08 -4.43
CA ASN A 35 -3.07 -16.52 -4.51
C ASN A 35 -4.53 -16.90 -4.19
N ALA A 36 -5.16 -17.69 -5.05
CA ALA A 36 -6.56 -18.08 -4.94
C ALA A 36 -6.93 -18.89 -3.68
N THR A 37 -5.94 -19.37 -2.93
CA THR A 37 -6.15 -20.15 -1.70
C THR A 37 -5.69 -19.40 -0.45
N GLN A 38 -5.10 -18.21 -0.60
CA GLN A 38 -4.48 -17.47 0.50
C GLN A 38 -5.42 -16.40 1.05
N THR A 39 -5.63 -16.43 2.37
CA THR A 39 -6.39 -15.40 3.09
C THR A 39 -5.50 -14.51 3.97
N ILE A 40 -4.24 -14.89 4.18
CA ILE A 40 -3.29 -14.17 5.02
C ILE A 40 -2.08 -13.77 4.19
N TYR A 41 -1.81 -12.49 4.09
CA TYR A 41 -0.67 -11.91 3.37
C TYR A 41 0.29 -11.29 4.37
N ASN A 42 1.51 -11.84 4.47
CA ASN A 42 2.57 -11.31 5.33
C ASN A 42 3.56 -10.51 4.48
N PHE A 43 3.53 -9.19 4.62
CA PHE A 43 4.43 -8.31 3.91
C PHE A 43 5.80 -8.26 4.60
N GLU A 44 6.83 -8.56 3.85
CA GLU A 44 8.23 -8.47 4.29
C GLU A 44 8.71 -7.03 4.18
N ILE A 45 9.16 -6.46 5.30
CA ILE A 45 9.53 -5.05 5.39
C ILE A 45 11.00 -4.83 5.08
N LEU A 46 11.87 -5.80 5.45
CA LEU A 46 13.33 -5.64 5.36
C LEU A 46 13.88 -6.00 3.97
N GLU A 47 14.87 -5.24 3.52
CA GLU A 47 15.62 -5.53 2.29
C GLU A 47 16.34 -6.88 2.31
N SER A 48 16.76 -7.33 3.50
CA SER A 48 17.46 -8.62 3.69
C SER A 48 16.56 -9.85 3.51
N GLN A 49 15.25 -9.67 3.48
CA GLN A 49 14.29 -10.73 3.20
C GLN A 49 14.19 -10.91 1.69
N THR A 50 14.76 -12.00 1.17
CA THR A 50 14.96 -12.22 -0.26
C THR A 50 13.80 -12.90 -0.98
N ALA A 51 12.81 -13.42 -0.25
CA ALA A 51 11.66 -14.08 -0.86
C ALA A 51 10.78 -13.08 -1.62
N ASN A 52 10.55 -13.34 -2.90
CA ASN A 52 9.61 -12.58 -3.76
C ASN A 52 9.92 -11.08 -3.97
N LEU A 53 11.20 -10.69 -3.90
CA LEU A 53 11.61 -9.32 -4.27
C LEU A 53 11.31 -9.03 -5.74
N THR A 54 10.55 -7.97 -5.98
CA THR A 54 10.45 -7.35 -7.30
C THR A 54 11.25 -6.05 -7.29
N ALA A 55 11.83 -5.67 -8.42
CA ALA A 55 12.74 -4.51 -8.53
C ALA A 55 12.11 -3.17 -8.14
N ASP A 56 10.78 -3.10 -8.10
CA ASP A 56 9.99 -1.91 -7.77
C ASP A 56 9.59 -1.81 -6.28
N GLN A 57 9.88 -2.83 -5.48
CA GLN A 57 9.61 -2.76 -4.04
C GLN A 57 10.63 -1.87 -3.32
N ILE A 58 10.11 -1.03 -2.42
CA ILE A 58 10.92 -0.18 -1.54
C ILE A 58 10.76 -0.72 -0.13
N ARG A 59 11.84 -1.28 0.41
CA ARG A 59 11.89 -1.90 1.72
C ARG A 59 12.83 -1.15 2.66
N LEU A 60 12.73 -1.48 3.95
CA LEU A 60 13.52 -0.86 5.00
C LEU A 60 14.92 -1.51 5.07
N ASN A 61 15.96 -0.67 5.08
CA ASN A 61 17.31 -1.14 5.35
C ASN A 61 17.47 -1.56 6.82
N ILE A 62 18.29 -2.56 7.08
CA ILE A 62 18.52 -3.11 8.43
C ILE A 62 19.06 -2.07 9.43
N ASN A 63 19.78 -1.07 8.94
CA ASN A 63 20.38 -0.02 9.76
C ASN A 63 19.43 1.16 10.03
N ASP A 64 18.29 1.22 9.35
CA ASP A 64 17.40 2.36 9.37
C ASP A 64 16.20 2.15 10.29
N GLU A 65 15.56 3.26 10.67
CA GLU A 65 14.23 3.28 11.28
C GLU A 65 13.26 4.02 10.36
N PHE A 66 12.08 3.48 10.21
CA PHE A 66 11.01 4.11 9.44
C PHE A 66 9.85 4.50 10.35
N ILE A 67 9.52 5.79 10.34
CA ILE A 67 8.42 6.35 11.13
C ILE A 67 7.22 6.50 10.20
N CYS A 68 6.33 5.52 10.26
CA CYS A 68 5.12 5.48 9.46
C CYS A 68 4.08 6.47 9.98
N THR A 69 3.60 7.35 9.12
CA THR A 69 2.56 8.33 9.44
C THR A 69 1.24 8.06 8.75
N THR A 70 1.32 7.47 7.55
CA THR A 70 0.15 7.08 6.78
C THR A 70 0.39 5.74 6.12
N LEU A 71 -0.67 4.99 5.95
CA LEU A 71 -0.63 3.66 5.36
C LEU A 71 -1.84 3.49 4.42
N GLY A 72 -1.66 2.71 3.36
CA GLY A 72 -2.71 2.35 2.42
C GLY A 72 -2.55 0.92 1.91
N ILE A 73 -3.70 0.26 1.70
CA ILE A 73 -3.78 -1.07 1.09
C ILE A 73 -4.43 -0.92 -0.28
N TYR A 74 -3.86 -1.56 -1.29
CA TYR A 74 -4.27 -1.44 -2.68
C TYR A 74 -4.26 -2.80 -3.39
N ALA A 75 -5.07 -2.90 -4.42
CA ALA A 75 -4.86 -3.90 -5.46
C ALA A 75 -3.89 -3.32 -6.51
N GLU A 76 -2.82 -4.05 -6.82
CA GLU A 76 -1.86 -3.65 -7.85
C GLU A 76 -2.19 -4.38 -9.15
N GLY A 77 -2.38 -3.61 -10.20
CA GLY A 77 -2.60 -4.10 -11.55
C GLY A 77 -1.45 -3.77 -12.47
N GLU A 78 -1.08 -4.72 -13.30
CA GLU A 78 -0.09 -4.54 -14.36
C GLU A 78 -0.78 -4.32 -15.72
N LEU A 79 -0.36 -3.27 -16.42
CA LEU A 79 -0.84 -2.99 -17.77
C LEU A 79 -0.52 -4.16 -18.69
N THR A 80 -1.55 -4.65 -19.39
CA THR A 80 -1.40 -5.71 -20.38
C THR A 80 -1.73 -5.21 -21.78
N ILE A 81 -0.88 -5.53 -22.75
CA ILE A 81 -1.10 -5.28 -24.18
C ILE A 81 -1.13 -6.63 -24.87
N ALA A 82 -2.22 -6.92 -25.58
CA ALA A 82 -2.43 -8.22 -26.23
C ALA A 82 -2.23 -9.42 -25.26
N GLY A 83 -2.59 -9.25 -23.97
CA GLY A 83 -2.45 -10.29 -22.96
C GLY A 83 -1.06 -10.42 -22.34
N VAL A 84 -0.08 -9.61 -22.77
CA VAL A 84 1.29 -9.63 -22.25
C VAL A 84 1.50 -8.47 -21.28
N GLY A 85 2.06 -8.75 -20.09
CA GLY A 85 2.41 -7.74 -19.11
C GLY A 85 3.52 -6.81 -19.61
N THR A 86 3.37 -5.52 -19.37
CA THR A 86 4.32 -4.48 -19.82
C THR A 86 5.30 -4.03 -18.74
N GLY A 87 5.14 -4.49 -17.51
CA GLY A 87 5.87 -3.99 -16.34
C GLY A 87 5.33 -2.66 -15.79
N ILE A 88 4.40 -2.00 -16.49
CA ILE A 88 3.78 -0.76 -16.00
C ILE A 88 2.70 -1.10 -14.98
N LYS A 89 2.86 -0.60 -13.75
CA LYS A 89 1.98 -0.95 -12.63
C LYS A 89 1.16 0.25 -12.19
N ARG A 90 -0.05 -0.05 -11.71
CA ARG A 90 -0.96 0.94 -11.15
C ARG A 90 -1.64 0.40 -9.89
N LEU A 91 -1.86 1.28 -8.92
CA LEU A 91 -2.58 0.98 -7.69
C LEU A 91 -4.05 1.37 -7.83
N PHE A 92 -4.93 0.45 -7.41
CA PHE A 92 -6.38 0.62 -7.46
C PHE A 92 -6.95 0.50 -6.06
N THR A 93 -7.92 1.37 -5.73
CA THR A 93 -8.69 1.34 -4.48
C THR A 93 -10.15 0.93 -4.69
N TYR A 94 -10.56 0.76 -5.93
CA TYR A 94 -11.92 0.35 -6.30
C TYR A 94 -11.91 -0.31 -7.68
N ALA A 95 -12.97 -1.08 -7.97
CA ALA A 95 -13.20 -1.59 -9.31
C ALA A 95 -13.95 -0.53 -10.14
N PRO A 96 -13.35 0.06 -11.18
CA PRO A 96 -14.14 0.78 -12.15
C PRO A 96 -14.92 -0.25 -12.98
N VAL A 97 -16.20 -0.37 -12.71
CA VAL A 97 -17.25 -1.04 -13.53
C VAL A 97 -17.15 -2.53 -13.90
N GLU A 98 -18.29 -3.20 -13.70
CA GLU A 98 -18.91 -4.30 -14.48
C GLU A 98 -18.34 -5.72 -14.40
N ASN A 99 -17.12 -5.96 -14.01
CA ASN A 99 -16.68 -7.33 -13.78
C ASN A 99 -16.97 -7.76 -12.35
N VAL A 100 -17.97 -8.64 -12.17
CA VAL A 100 -18.38 -9.15 -10.85
C VAL A 100 -17.20 -9.75 -10.07
N ALA A 101 -16.28 -10.45 -10.74
CA ALA A 101 -15.11 -11.05 -10.10
C ALA A 101 -14.16 -9.97 -9.56
N THR A 102 -13.95 -8.90 -10.33
CA THR A 102 -13.11 -7.76 -9.90
C THR A 102 -13.78 -6.98 -8.78
N ALA A 103 -15.08 -6.73 -8.83
CA ALA A 103 -15.82 -6.11 -7.74
C ALA A 103 -15.70 -6.91 -6.44
N ARG A 104 -15.91 -8.23 -6.49
CA ARG A 104 -15.74 -9.13 -5.32
C ARG A 104 -14.32 -9.13 -4.78
N LEU A 105 -13.30 -8.97 -5.62
CA LEU A 105 -11.92 -8.82 -5.17
C LEU A 105 -11.79 -7.61 -4.25
N PHE A 106 -12.31 -6.44 -4.67
CA PHE A 106 -12.23 -5.22 -3.89
C PHE A 106 -13.08 -5.29 -2.62
N GLU A 107 -14.30 -5.83 -2.70
CA GLU A 107 -15.14 -6.07 -1.52
C GLU A 107 -14.43 -6.93 -0.49
N ASN A 108 -13.76 -8.00 -0.93
CA ASN A 108 -13.01 -8.89 -0.05
C ASN A 108 -11.76 -8.20 0.53
N LEU A 109 -10.99 -7.49 -0.31
CA LEU A 109 -9.80 -6.75 0.10
C LEU A 109 -10.12 -5.71 1.17
N TYR A 110 -11.24 -4.99 1.01
CA TYR A 110 -11.67 -3.95 1.94
C TYR A 110 -12.61 -4.43 3.04
N SER A 111 -12.91 -5.73 3.12
CA SER A 111 -13.56 -6.36 4.26
C SER A 111 -12.56 -7.06 5.20
N GLY A 112 -11.29 -6.92 4.94
CA GLY A 112 -10.20 -7.51 5.71
C GLY A 112 -9.77 -6.68 6.91
N SER A 113 -8.73 -7.15 7.57
CA SER A 113 -8.07 -6.45 8.68
C SER A 113 -6.57 -6.47 8.53
N LEU A 114 -5.92 -5.41 8.99
CA LEU A 114 -4.47 -5.28 9.01
C LEU A 114 -3.97 -5.35 10.45
N GLN A 115 -2.89 -6.10 10.65
CA GLN A 115 -2.15 -6.17 11.91
C GLN A 115 -0.70 -5.79 11.66
N ILE A 116 -0.14 -4.97 12.56
CA ILE A 116 1.28 -4.62 12.54
C ILE A 116 1.88 -4.90 13.91
N SER A 117 2.95 -5.68 13.91
CA SER A 117 3.71 -5.98 15.13
C SER A 117 5.21 -5.73 14.94
N VAL A 118 5.87 -5.35 16.03
CA VAL A 118 7.33 -5.15 16.11
C VAL A 118 7.83 -5.92 17.33
N ASN A 119 8.76 -6.84 17.15
CA ASN A 119 9.25 -7.77 18.21
C ASN A 119 8.11 -8.48 18.94
N ASN A 120 7.12 -8.97 18.22
CA ASN A 120 5.92 -9.65 18.75
C ASN A 120 5.00 -8.74 19.61
N ILE A 121 5.27 -7.44 19.69
CA ILE A 121 4.36 -6.48 20.31
C ILE A 121 3.44 -5.95 19.22
N VAL A 122 2.14 -6.10 19.39
CA VAL A 122 1.14 -5.61 18.44
C VAL A 122 0.94 -4.12 18.66
N PHE A 123 1.20 -3.31 17.62
CA PHE A 123 0.98 -1.87 17.63
C PHE A 123 -0.32 -1.47 16.94
N LEU A 124 -0.72 -2.23 15.92
CA LEU A 124 -1.96 -2.04 15.20
C LEU A 124 -2.64 -3.41 15.13
N ASP A 125 -3.80 -3.54 15.75
CA ASP A 125 -4.57 -4.78 15.76
C ASP A 125 -5.92 -4.57 15.06
N LYS A 126 -6.28 -5.54 14.20
CA LYS A 126 -7.57 -5.57 13.49
C LYS A 126 -7.98 -4.25 12.87
N PHE A 127 -7.00 -3.55 12.28
CA PHE A 127 -7.27 -2.29 11.61
C PHE A 127 -8.10 -2.55 10.35
N ASP A 128 -9.28 -1.96 10.28
CA ASP A 128 -10.25 -2.17 9.22
C ASP A 128 -9.75 -1.63 7.88
N THR A 129 -9.63 -2.49 6.88
CA THR A 129 -9.16 -2.13 5.55
C THR A 129 -10.14 -1.27 4.75
N ARG A 130 -11.42 -1.18 5.15
CA ARG A 130 -12.41 -0.27 4.54
C ARG A 130 -11.98 1.20 4.57
N LYS A 131 -11.14 1.56 5.55
CA LYS A 131 -10.57 2.92 5.63
C LYS A 131 -9.67 3.27 4.45
N HIS A 132 -9.22 2.27 3.70
CA HIS A 132 -8.37 2.44 2.52
C HIS A 132 -9.16 2.44 1.21
N GLU A 133 -10.43 2.02 1.24
CA GLU A 133 -11.30 2.10 0.09
C GLU A 133 -11.57 3.56 -0.26
N PHE A 134 -11.29 3.92 -1.49
CA PHE A 134 -11.57 5.24 -2.01
C PHE A 134 -12.22 5.13 -3.37
N ILE A 135 -13.50 5.46 -3.43
CA ILE A 135 -14.27 5.52 -4.67
C ILE A 135 -14.28 6.98 -5.12
N PRO A 136 -13.66 7.33 -6.27
CA PRO A 136 -13.71 8.69 -6.78
C PRO A 136 -15.15 9.08 -7.04
N GLN A 137 -15.59 10.16 -6.44
CA GLN A 137 -16.89 10.76 -6.78
C GLN A 137 -16.71 11.55 -8.08
N THR A 138 -17.20 11.01 -9.18
CA THR A 138 -17.35 11.77 -10.41
C THR A 138 -18.69 12.49 -10.36
N GLN A 139 -18.64 13.80 -10.28
CA GLN A 139 -19.83 14.62 -10.52
C GLN A 139 -20.04 14.71 -12.03
N PHE A 140 -20.88 13.85 -12.60
CA PHE A 140 -21.31 14.05 -13.98
C PHE A 140 -22.81 13.83 -14.10
N GLY A 141 -23.47 14.90 -14.50
CA GLY A 141 -24.79 14.84 -15.06
C GLY A 141 -24.75 14.16 -16.42
N SER A 142 -25.79 13.35 -16.70
CA SER A 142 -26.07 12.69 -17.95
C SER A 142 -25.28 11.41 -18.24
N PHE A 143 -25.85 10.31 -17.79
CA PHE A 143 -25.54 9.00 -18.35
C PHE A 143 -26.32 8.84 -19.68
N ALA A 144 -25.67 9.05 -20.81
CA ALA A 144 -26.16 8.47 -22.06
C ALA A 144 -25.96 6.95 -21.97
N ALA A 145 -27.04 6.18 -22.20
CA ALA A 145 -26.97 4.73 -22.15
C ALA A 145 -25.79 4.21 -23.02
N GLY A 146 -24.84 3.54 -22.43
CA GLY A 146 -23.73 2.87 -23.10
C GLY A 146 -22.37 3.57 -23.08
N THR A 147 -22.23 4.75 -22.51
CA THR A 147 -20.92 5.41 -22.36
C THR A 147 -20.70 5.79 -20.90
N GLN A 148 -20.03 4.94 -20.18
CA GLN A 148 -19.48 5.32 -18.89
C GLN A 148 -18.19 6.10 -19.15
N ASN A 149 -18.29 7.41 -19.27
CA ASN A 149 -17.15 8.29 -19.18
C ASN A 149 -16.70 8.31 -17.72
N ALA A 150 -16.00 7.28 -17.29
CA ALA A 150 -15.15 7.37 -16.13
C ALA A 150 -14.04 8.35 -16.49
N THR A 151 -14.33 9.64 -16.41
CA THR A 151 -13.28 10.64 -16.33
C THR A 151 -12.56 10.33 -15.05
N GLN A 152 -11.55 9.49 -15.15
CA GLN A 152 -10.63 9.34 -14.06
C GLN A 152 -10.07 10.73 -13.81
N SER A 153 -10.52 11.35 -12.73
CA SER A 153 -9.66 12.34 -12.14
C SER A 153 -8.35 11.61 -11.99
N ASN A 154 -7.29 12.10 -12.59
CA ASN A 154 -5.94 11.59 -12.45
C ASN A 154 -5.46 11.76 -11.00
N GLY A 155 -6.33 11.52 -10.07
CA GLY A 155 -6.12 11.53 -8.63
C GLY A 155 -5.28 10.38 -8.15
N GLN A 156 -4.26 10.02 -8.89
CA GLN A 156 -3.09 9.32 -8.33
C GLN A 156 -2.40 10.20 -7.30
N TYR A 157 -3.20 10.99 -6.61
CA TYR A 157 -2.72 11.91 -5.64
C TYR A 157 -2.30 11.14 -4.41
N SER A 158 -1.26 11.64 -3.88
CA SER A 158 -0.53 11.19 -2.71
C SER A 158 -1.35 10.85 -1.46
N LYS A 159 -2.68 10.92 -1.51
CA LYS A 159 -3.57 10.68 -0.36
C LYS A 159 -4.71 9.70 -0.62
N VAL A 160 -4.93 9.27 -1.85
CA VAL A 160 -6.02 8.35 -2.20
C VAL A 160 -5.79 6.99 -1.51
N GLY A 161 -6.75 6.55 -0.71
CA GLY A 161 -6.65 5.31 0.05
C GLY A 161 -5.64 5.32 1.20
N MET A 162 -4.94 6.45 1.44
CA MET A 162 -4.00 6.59 2.55
C MET A 162 -4.72 7.03 3.81
N PHE A 163 -4.54 6.29 4.89
CA PHE A 163 -5.10 6.60 6.20
C PHE A 163 -3.99 6.99 7.19
N PRO A 164 -4.15 8.07 7.99
CA PRO A 164 -3.19 8.46 9.00
C PRO A 164 -3.15 7.45 10.14
N ILE A 165 -1.96 7.17 10.65
CA ILE A 165 -1.74 6.34 11.84
C ILE A 165 -1.35 7.26 12.99
N GLU A 166 -2.14 7.20 14.05
CA GLU A 166 -1.91 7.99 15.27
C GLU A 166 -2.04 7.09 16.51
N PRO A 167 -1.01 7.04 17.37
CA PRO A 167 0.33 7.64 17.20
C PRO A 167 1.10 7.02 16.03
N SER A 168 2.10 7.75 15.51
CA SER A 168 2.95 7.25 14.42
C SER A 168 3.68 5.98 14.85
N LEU A 169 3.76 5.01 13.95
CA LEU A 169 4.39 3.72 14.18
C LEU A 169 5.86 3.78 13.76
N THR A 170 6.77 3.36 14.64
CA THR A 170 8.19 3.23 14.32
C THR A 170 8.54 1.78 14.01
N LEU A 171 9.01 1.52 12.80
CA LEU A 171 9.55 0.25 12.33
C LEU A 171 11.07 0.34 12.36
N SER A 172 11.75 -0.57 13.03
CA SER A 172 13.22 -0.59 13.12
C SER A 172 13.77 -1.72 12.28
N GLY A 173 14.78 -1.44 11.46
CA GLY A 173 15.45 -2.44 10.64
C GLY A 173 16.10 -3.58 11.45
N SER A 174 16.52 -3.30 12.68
CA SER A 174 17.10 -4.30 13.59
C SER A 174 16.08 -5.18 14.32
N LYS A 175 14.78 -4.88 14.21
CA LYS A 175 13.70 -5.58 14.89
C LYS A 175 12.91 -6.45 13.93
N LYS A 176 12.28 -7.52 14.46
CA LYS A 176 11.34 -8.32 13.71
C LYS A 176 10.05 -7.52 13.50
N ASN A 177 9.88 -6.97 12.31
CA ASN A 177 8.66 -6.29 11.92
C ASN A 177 7.77 -7.24 11.13
N GLN A 178 6.48 -7.22 11.39
CA GLN A 178 5.49 -8.00 10.66
C GLN A 178 4.29 -7.13 10.33
N VAL A 179 3.95 -7.09 9.05
CA VAL A 179 2.72 -6.48 8.53
C VAL A 179 1.90 -7.59 7.92
N GLN A 180 0.75 -7.84 8.48
CA GLN A 180 -0.13 -8.94 8.07
C GLN A 180 -1.49 -8.39 7.67
N LEU A 181 -1.90 -8.71 6.45
CA LEU A 181 -3.27 -8.48 5.98
C LEU A 181 -4.03 -9.81 6.06
N GLN A 182 -5.15 -9.80 6.75
CA GLN A 182 -6.05 -10.93 6.85
C GLN A 182 -7.37 -10.62 6.14
N LEU A 183 -7.75 -11.48 5.22
CA LEU A 183 -8.97 -11.35 4.43
C LEU A 183 -10.02 -12.37 4.90
N PRO A 184 -11.32 -12.06 4.78
CA PRO A 184 -12.39 -13.00 5.13
C PRO A 184 -12.41 -14.25 4.25
N THR A 185 -12.09 -14.07 2.96
CA THR A 185 -11.97 -15.17 1.98
C THR A 185 -10.77 -14.97 1.07
N ALA A 186 -10.33 -16.00 0.37
CA ALA A 186 -9.26 -15.85 -0.61
C ALA A 186 -9.72 -15.00 -1.81
N ILE A 187 -8.79 -14.25 -2.38
CA ILE A 187 -9.03 -13.42 -3.57
C ILE A 187 -8.93 -14.29 -4.83
N ALA A 188 -9.92 -14.21 -5.71
CA ALA A 188 -9.84 -14.87 -7.01
C ALA A 188 -8.69 -14.31 -7.86
N THR A 189 -8.02 -15.18 -8.59
CA THR A 189 -7.01 -14.79 -9.59
C THR A 189 -7.68 -14.47 -10.93
N GLY A 190 -6.94 -13.78 -11.81
CA GLY A 190 -7.43 -13.45 -13.15
C GLY A 190 -8.40 -12.27 -13.21
N CYS A 191 -8.47 -11.49 -12.14
CA CYS A 191 -9.25 -10.24 -12.15
C CYS A 191 -8.56 -9.17 -12.99
N ASN A 192 -9.35 -8.40 -13.74
CA ASN A 192 -8.86 -7.31 -14.57
C ASN A 192 -9.64 -6.03 -14.31
N VAL A 193 -8.93 -4.91 -14.32
CA VAL A 193 -9.52 -3.57 -14.37
C VAL A 193 -9.40 -3.05 -15.80
N GLN A 194 -10.52 -2.72 -16.42
CA GLN A 194 -10.57 -2.08 -17.72
C GLN A 194 -10.76 -0.58 -17.56
N ILE A 195 -9.99 0.17 -18.31
CA ILE A 195 -10.12 1.61 -18.41
C ILE A 195 -10.39 1.94 -19.88
N THR A 196 -11.56 2.49 -20.16
CA THR A 196 -11.96 2.91 -21.51
C THR A 196 -11.75 4.42 -21.62
N ASP A 197 -11.06 4.87 -22.67
CA ASP A 197 -10.89 6.28 -22.97
C ASP A 197 -12.11 6.86 -23.74
N ASN A 198 -12.12 8.16 -23.94
CA ASN A 198 -13.21 8.86 -24.64
C ASN A 198 -13.35 8.48 -26.13
N THR A 199 -12.37 7.78 -26.69
CA THR A 199 -12.36 7.32 -28.10
C THR A 199 -12.75 5.86 -28.24
N GLY A 200 -13.08 5.19 -27.11
CA GLY A 200 -13.41 3.77 -27.07
C GLY A 200 -12.19 2.86 -26.97
N GLY A 201 -10.99 3.40 -26.84
CA GLY A 201 -9.78 2.64 -26.57
C GLY A 201 -9.82 2.01 -25.19
N THR A 202 -9.56 0.71 -25.08
CA THR A 202 -9.59 -0.03 -23.81
C THR A 202 -8.19 -0.41 -23.38
N THR A 203 -7.86 -0.01 -22.16
CA THR A 203 -6.62 -0.38 -21.49
C THR A 203 -6.93 -1.36 -20.36
N ASN A 204 -6.26 -2.52 -20.37
CA ASN A 204 -6.47 -3.58 -19.39
C ASN A 204 -5.31 -3.63 -18.39
N TYR A 205 -5.66 -3.71 -17.09
CA TYR A 205 -4.72 -3.98 -16.00
C TYR A 205 -5.08 -5.32 -15.35
N ALA A 206 -4.17 -6.27 -15.44
CA ALA A 206 -4.32 -7.55 -14.74
C ALA A 206 -4.02 -7.35 -13.25
N ILE A 207 -5.01 -7.57 -12.38
CA ILE A 207 -4.83 -7.49 -10.93
C ILE A 207 -4.20 -8.80 -10.47
N ASN A 208 -2.93 -8.74 -10.12
CA ASN A 208 -2.15 -9.91 -9.75
C ASN A 208 -1.42 -9.79 -8.40
N ARG A 209 -1.48 -8.62 -7.76
CA ARG A 209 -0.80 -8.37 -6.49
C ARG A 209 -1.65 -7.54 -5.53
N VAL A 210 -1.39 -7.73 -4.23
CA VAL A 210 -1.83 -6.83 -3.17
C VAL A 210 -0.65 -5.98 -2.75
N ALA A 211 -0.85 -4.68 -2.59
CA ALA A 211 0.18 -3.73 -2.22
C ALA A 211 -0.13 -3.06 -0.88
N CYS A 212 0.89 -2.89 -0.06
CA CYS A 212 0.88 -2.06 1.15
C CYS A 212 1.86 -0.90 0.94
N LEU A 213 1.35 0.32 0.93
CA LEU A 213 2.13 1.54 0.82
C LEU A 213 2.14 2.25 2.17
N MET A 214 3.32 2.49 2.70
CA MET A 214 3.51 3.27 3.92
C MET A 214 4.28 4.54 3.58
N ARG A 215 3.89 5.68 4.14
CA ARG A 215 4.62 6.95 3.99
C ARG A 215 5.00 7.50 5.35
N GLY A 216 6.14 8.18 5.39
CA GLY A 216 6.65 8.74 6.62
C GLY A 216 8.04 9.31 6.49
N LEU A 217 8.83 9.14 7.53
CA LEU A 217 10.22 9.57 7.60
C LEU A 217 11.13 8.36 7.76
N ASN A 218 12.19 8.32 6.98
CA ASN A 218 13.28 7.37 7.16
C ASN A 218 14.38 8.04 7.98
N ALA A 219 14.75 7.41 9.10
CA ALA A 219 15.87 7.79 9.94
C ALA A 219 17.06 6.90 9.56
N GLN A 220 17.92 7.39 8.68
CA GLN A 220 19.11 6.68 8.23
C GLN A 220 20.05 6.44 9.42
N ASN A 221 20.53 5.21 9.56
CA ASN A 221 21.29 4.72 10.71
C ASN A 221 20.55 4.80 12.06
N GLY A 222 19.22 4.95 12.05
CA GLY A 222 18.40 5.05 13.26
C GLY A 222 18.41 3.79 14.10
N SER A 223 18.56 2.61 13.51
CA SER A 223 18.48 1.33 14.21
C SER A 223 19.82 0.81 14.77
N VAL A 224 20.95 1.30 14.27
CA VAL A 224 22.30 0.79 14.60
C VAL A 224 22.68 1.01 16.08
N PHE A 225 22.01 1.91 16.78
CA PHE A 225 22.36 2.34 18.12
C PHE A 225 21.36 1.90 19.20
N GLN A 226 20.55 0.89 18.94
CA GLN A 226 19.68 0.28 19.97
C GLN A 226 20.38 -0.97 20.55
N SER A 227 21.43 -0.74 21.30
CA SER A 227 22.03 -1.76 22.20
C SER A 227 21.46 -1.61 23.61
#